data_5a04d2af87dd3f907ae7da3e6a523226
#
_entry.id   5a04d2af87dd3f907ae7da3e6a523226
#
_cell.length_a   1.000
_cell.length_b   1.000
_cell.length_c   1.000
_cell.angle_alpha   90.00
_cell.angle_beta   90.00
_cell.angle_gamma   90.00
#
_symmetry.space_group_name_H-M   'P 1'
#
loop_
_entity.id
_entity.type
_entity.pdbx_description
1 polymer ?
#
loop_
_entity_poly.entity_id
_entity_poly.type
_entity_poly.pdbx_seq_one_letter_code
_entity_poly.pdbx_strand_id
1 'polypeptide(L)'
;RVKMVSDVDELLTFSQALESQDSIKFRGQKVTLSFYARGGAEFVADNPTLVSKVVTGKGTDQKVLAFTTSADGVSQNNTLTTGWQKFTCTTTAAIASDITQIGISFAFTHAGSGTTTNYFEVTQVQLCAGDVALPFMPKSFEEELRACQRYCFVPNFTQNNTVGALGIASSTTAARVFMSLPVT
;
A
#
# COMPACT_ATOMS: atom_id res chain seq x y z
N ARG A 1 4.11 -10.79 1.28
CA ARG A 1 5.55 -11.14 1.24
C ARG A 1 6.26 -10.36 0.15
N VAL A 2 7.37 -9.73 0.51
CA VAL A 2 8.32 -9.10 -0.43
C VAL A 2 9.60 -9.90 -0.39
N LYS A 3 10.02 -10.41 -1.55
CA LYS A 3 11.19 -11.30 -1.70
C LYS A 3 12.16 -10.73 -2.72
N MET A 4 13.44 -10.78 -2.40
CA MET A 4 14.51 -10.52 -3.37
C MET A 4 14.80 -11.77 -4.21
N VAL A 5 15.09 -11.55 -5.47
CA VAL A 5 15.40 -12.63 -6.44
C VAL A 5 16.75 -12.43 -7.14
N SER A 6 17.52 -11.42 -6.72
CA SER A 6 18.83 -11.11 -7.30
C SER A 6 19.88 -10.94 -6.22
N ASP A 7 21.14 -11.18 -6.55
CA ASP A 7 22.29 -11.09 -5.65
C ASP A 7 22.91 -9.67 -5.62
N VAL A 8 22.16 -8.66 -6.05
CA VAL A 8 22.64 -7.27 -6.11
C VAL A 8 22.19 -6.53 -4.86
N ASP A 9 23.12 -5.81 -4.25
CA ASP A 9 22.82 -4.91 -3.14
C ASP A 9 22.03 -3.72 -3.64
N GLU A 10 20.70 -3.79 -3.53
CA GLU A 10 19.79 -2.75 -3.98
C GLU A 10 18.80 -2.35 -2.89
N LEU A 11 18.42 -1.08 -2.93
CA LEU A 11 17.33 -0.57 -2.10
C LEU A 11 15.99 -0.99 -2.71
N LEU A 12 15.25 -1.86 -2.02
CA LEU A 12 13.88 -2.16 -2.36
C LEU A 12 12.93 -1.30 -1.53
N THR A 13 11.98 -0.67 -2.20
CA THR A 13 10.94 0.13 -1.56
C THR A 13 9.56 -0.39 -1.95
N PHE A 14 8.76 -0.73 -0.95
CA PHE A 14 7.35 -1.01 -1.09
C PHE A 14 6.56 0.15 -0.48
N SER A 15 5.70 0.80 -1.27
CA SER A 15 4.99 2.00 -0.81
C SER A 15 3.56 2.04 -1.33
N GLN A 16 2.71 2.73 -0.57
CA GLN A 16 1.34 3.02 -0.94
C GLN A 16 1.00 4.48 -0.60
N ALA A 17 0.54 5.23 -1.60
CA ALA A 17 -0.06 6.54 -1.40
C ALA A 17 -1.56 6.39 -1.10
N LEU A 18 -2.09 7.27 -0.26
CA LEU A 18 -3.52 7.50 -0.15
C LEU A 18 -3.94 8.50 -1.22
N GLU A 19 -5.18 8.42 -1.67
CA GLU A 19 -5.77 9.45 -2.54
C GLU A 19 -5.72 10.82 -1.83
N SER A 20 -5.64 11.88 -2.61
CA SER A 20 -5.56 13.25 -2.06
C SER A 20 -6.75 13.56 -1.15
N GLN A 21 -7.95 13.08 -1.51
CA GLN A 21 -9.15 13.24 -0.70
C GLN A 21 -9.04 12.54 0.66
N ASP A 22 -8.46 11.34 0.70
CA ASP A 22 -8.26 10.57 1.94
C ASP A 22 -7.11 11.11 2.80
N SER A 23 -6.20 11.87 2.19
CA SER A 23 -5.06 12.46 2.87
C SER A 23 -5.43 13.68 3.72
N ILE A 24 -6.50 14.40 3.36
CA ILE A 24 -6.92 15.66 4.01
C ILE A 24 -7.21 15.47 5.51
N LYS A 25 -7.78 14.34 5.88
CA LYS A 25 -8.14 14.04 7.29
C LYS A 25 -6.94 13.98 8.26
N PHE A 26 -5.74 13.88 7.76
CA PHE A 26 -4.51 13.81 8.57
C PHE A 26 -3.84 15.18 8.80
N ARG A 27 -4.30 16.24 8.16
CA ARG A 27 -3.73 17.60 8.26
C ARG A 27 -3.78 18.13 9.68
N GLY A 28 -2.71 18.80 10.09
CA GLY A 28 -2.62 19.45 11.38
C GLY A 28 -2.61 18.52 12.60
N GLN A 29 -2.46 17.21 12.38
CA GLN A 29 -2.47 16.21 13.43
C GLN A 29 -1.19 15.38 13.39
N LYS A 30 -0.81 14.80 14.52
CA LYS A 30 0.14 13.69 14.52
C LYS A 30 -0.50 12.49 13.84
N VAL A 31 0.34 11.63 13.29
CA VAL A 31 -0.11 10.42 12.62
C VAL A 31 0.71 9.24 13.12
N THR A 32 0.03 8.15 13.38
CA THR A 32 0.64 6.91 13.85
C THR A 32 0.43 5.80 12.82
N LEU A 33 1.54 5.25 12.34
CA LEU A 33 1.58 4.03 11.54
C LEU A 33 1.79 2.84 12.46
N SER A 34 0.96 1.82 12.35
CA SER A 34 1.15 0.54 13.03
C SER A 34 1.04 -0.62 12.04
N PHE A 35 1.82 -1.67 12.26
CA PHE A 35 1.85 -2.85 11.41
C PHE A 35 2.48 -4.02 12.15
N TYR A 36 2.25 -5.23 11.63
CA TYR A 36 3.02 -6.41 12.02
C TYR A 36 3.99 -6.76 10.91
N ALA A 37 5.21 -7.13 11.29
CA ALA A 37 6.21 -7.56 10.33
C ALA A 37 7.06 -8.71 10.88
N ARG A 38 7.66 -9.48 9.97
CA ARG A 38 8.69 -10.48 10.23
C ARG A 38 9.64 -10.61 9.05
N GLY A 39 10.85 -11.11 9.29
CA GLY A 39 11.81 -11.46 8.25
C GLY A 39 11.94 -12.96 8.06
N GLY A 40 12.38 -13.40 6.90
CA GLY A 40 12.88 -14.74 6.70
C GLY A 40 14.25 -14.93 7.39
N ALA A 41 14.72 -16.18 7.51
CA ALA A 41 15.93 -16.47 8.27
C ALA A 41 17.18 -15.75 7.74
N GLU A 42 17.36 -15.70 6.42
CA GLU A 42 18.49 -14.99 5.81
C GLU A 42 18.34 -13.47 5.88
N PHE A 43 17.14 -12.93 5.66
CA PHE A 43 16.87 -11.51 5.87
C PHE A 43 17.31 -11.05 7.27
N VAL A 44 16.97 -11.86 8.30
CA VAL A 44 17.33 -11.56 9.70
C VAL A 44 18.83 -11.72 9.94
N ALA A 45 19.48 -12.67 9.30
CA ALA A 45 20.91 -12.92 9.46
C ALA A 45 21.77 -11.85 8.78
N ASP A 46 21.37 -11.40 7.58
CA ASP A 46 22.16 -10.48 6.76
C ASP A 46 21.95 -9.02 7.17
N ASN A 47 20.71 -8.55 7.12
CA ASN A 47 20.35 -7.18 7.52
C ASN A 47 18.90 -7.14 8.01
N PRO A 48 18.64 -7.29 9.31
CA PRO A 48 17.29 -7.36 9.85
C PRO A 48 16.53 -6.03 9.83
N THR A 49 17.07 -4.98 9.23
CA THR A 49 16.50 -3.62 9.31
C THR A 49 15.47 -3.36 8.23
N LEU A 50 14.23 -3.16 8.63
CA LEU A 50 13.16 -2.63 7.79
C LEU A 50 12.89 -1.17 8.16
N VAL A 51 13.09 -0.26 7.23
CA VAL A 51 12.79 1.17 7.42
C VAL A 51 11.32 1.41 7.10
N SER A 52 10.54 1.88 8.07
CA SER A 52 9.16 2.31 7.86
C SER A 52 9.07 3.82 7.89
N LYS A 53 8.30 4.39 6.95
CA LYS A 53 8.11 5.84 6.82
C LYS A 53 6.65 6.20 6.66
N VAL A 54 6.28 7.35 7.20
CA VAL A 54 5.12 8.12 6.78
C VAL A 54 5.65 9.30 5.98
N VAL A 55 5.27 9.36 4.70
CA VAL A 55 5.72 10.39 3.77
C VAL A 55 4.56 11.32 3.46
N THR A 56 4.81 12.62 3.48
CA THR A 56 3.84 13.65 3.16
C THR A 56 4.28 14.43 1.94
N GLY A 57 3.35 15.03 1.24
CA GLY A 57 3.67 15.85 0.08
C GLY A 57 2.50 16.66 -0.43
N LYS A 58 2.75 17.34 -1.52
CA LYS A 58 1.76 18.13 -2.28
C LYS A 58 1.56 17.50 -3.66
N GLY A 59 0.55 17.93 -4.37
CA GLY A 59 0.17 17.38 -5.66
C GLY A 59 -1.18 16.68 -5.60
N THR A 60 -1.49 15.87 -6.60
CA THR A 60 -2.77 15.14 -6.69
C THR A 60 -2.50 13.73 -7.16
N ASP A 61 -2.85 12.75 -6.33
CA ASP A 61 -2.84 11.32 -6.61
C ASP A 61 -1.51 10.80 -7.22
N GLN A 62 -0.39 11.31 -6.68
CA GLN A 62 0.96 10.93 -7.11
C GLN A 62 1.43 9.67 -6.36
N LYS A 63 2.46 9.02 -6.91
CA LYS A 63 3.18 7.95 -6.22
C LYS A 63 3.99 8.54 -5.05
N VAL A 64 4.16 7.79 -3.96
CA VAL A 64 4.92 8.24 -2.76
C VAL A 64 6.30 8.79 -3.12
N LEU A 65 7.04 8.11 -4.01
CA LEU A 65 8.38 8.54 -4.44
C LEU A 65 8.38 9.74 -5.39
N ALA A 66 7.22 10.22 -5.82
CA ALA A 66 7.06 11.34 -6.74
C ALA A 66 6.23 12.48 -6.15
N PHE A 67 5.97 12.46 -4.85
CA PHE A 67 5.25 13.55 -4.19
C PHE A 67 5.94 14.88 -4.41
N THR A 68 5.21 15.86 -4.89
CA THR A 68 5.69 17.23 -4.95
C THR A 68 5.95 17.75 -3.54
N THR A 69 7.09 18.38 -3.30
CA THR A 69 7.49 18.85 -1.97
C THR A 69 7.39 17.75 -0.91
N SER A 70 8.02 16.61 -1.20
CA SER A 70 8.01 15.45 -0.31
C SER A 70 8.77 15.71 0.99
N ALA A 71 8.22 15.23 2.10
CA ALA A 71 8.87 15.26 3.41
C ALA A 71 8.54 13.98 4.21
N ASP A 72 9.51 13.51 4.97
CA ASP A 72 9.28 12.41 5.92
C ASP A 72 8.59 12.97 7.18
N GLY A 73 7.36 12.59 7.43
CA GLY A 73 6.66 12.87 8.70
C GLY A 73 7.28 12.07 9.84
N VAL A 74 7.68 10.82 9.57
CA VAL A 74 8.49 9.98 10.44
C VAL A 74 9.24 8.96 9.60
N SER A 75 10.46 8.63 10.03
CA SER A 75 11.27 7.53 9.50
C SER A 75 11.82 6.73 10.68
N GLN A 76 11.57 5.43 10.71
CA GLN A 76 11.95 4.54 11.81
C GLN A 76 12.57 3.26 11.29
N ASN A 77 13.70 2.89 11.88
CA ASN A 77 14.35 1.59 11.66
C ASN A 77 13.71 0.55 12.60
N ASN A 78 13.27 -0.55 12.03
CA ASN A 78 12.65 -1.65 12.76
C ASN A 78 13.50 -2.91 12.56
N THR A 79 14.01 -3.46 13.64
CA THR A 79 14.77 -4.73 13.60
C THR A 79 13.80 -5.89 13.59
N LEU A 80 13.76 -6.64 12.49
CA LEU A 80 12.88 -7.79 12.35
C LEU A 80 13.51 -9.06 12.97
N THR A 81 12.63 -9.94 13.42
CA THR A 81 12.96 -11.34 13.74
C THR A 81 12.17 -12.28 12.83
N THR A 82 12.39 -13.57 12.93
CA THR A 82 11.62 -14.57 12.18
C THR A 82 10.18 -14.73 12.69
N GLY A 83 9.88 -14.24 13.89
CA GLY A 83 8.53 -14.19 14.47
C GLY A 83 7.81 -12.89 14.14
N TRP A 84 6.49 -12.94 14.12
CA TRP A 84 5.66 -11.74 13.96
C TRP A 84 5.81 -10.79 15.14
N GLN A 85 6.12 -9.53 14.84
CA GLN A 85 6.27 -8.44 15.81
C GLN A 85 5.39 -7.26 15.40
N LYS A 86 4.80 -6.58 16.38
CA LYS A 86 4.08 -5.32 16.16
C LYS A 86 5.06 -4.16 16.24
N PHE A 87 5.01 -3.30 15.26
CA PHE A 87 5.73 -2.03 15.22
C PHE A 87 4.76 -0.86 15.18
N THR A 88 5.19 0.23 15.79
CA THR A 88 4.42 1.48 15.82
C THR A 88 5.38 2.64 15.64
N CYS A 89 5.11 3.52 14.71
CA CYS A 89 5.87 4.76 14.54
C CYS A 89 4.92 5.96 14.41
N THR A 90 5.16 6.96 15.24
CA THR A 90 4.35 8.18 15.32
C THR A 90 5.18 9.37 14.85
N THR A 91 4.57 10.27 14.09
CA THR A 91 5.23 11.52 13.68
C THR A 91 5.61 12.35 14.91
N THR A 92 6.81 12.92 14.91
CA THR A 92 7.30 13.72 16.05
C THR A 92 6.50 15.00 16.21
N ALA A 93 6.08 15.61 15.11
CA ALA A 93 5.23 16.79 15.05
C ALA A 93 3.93 16.52 14.32
N ALA A 94 2.98 17.42 14.45
CA ALA A 94 1.78 17.42 13.62
C ALA A 94 2.16 17.58 12.13
N ILE A 95 1.48 16.86 11.26
CA ILE A 95 1.64 17.00 9.80
C ILE A 95 1.17 18.40 9.38
N ALA A 96 1.88 19.00 8.45
CA ALA A 96 1.54 20.33 7.95
C ALA A 96 0.10 20.39 7.41
N SER A 97 -0.57 21.51 7.66
CA SER A 97 -1.99 21.69 7.29
C SER A 97 -2.21 21.86 5.79
N ASP A 98 -1.15 22.12 5.02
CA ASP A 98 -1.19 22.39 3.58
C ASP A 98 -0.79 21.20 2.70
N ILE A 99 -0.55 20.02 3.30
CA ILE A 99 -0.31 18.80 2.52
C ILE A 99 -1.56 18.40 1.76
N THR A 100 -1.38 17.78 0.63
CA THR A 100 -2.48 17.18 -0.14
C THR A 100 -2.35 15.68 -0.28
N GLN A 101 -1.18 15.13 0.06
CA GLN A 101 -0.90 13.70 -0.06
C GLN A 101 -0.17 13.16 1.15
N ILE A 102 -0.51 11.95 1.53
CA ILE A 102 0.18 11.15 2.53
C ILE A 102 0.35 9.73 2.00
N GLY A 103 1.43 9.11 2.35
CA GLY A 103 1.69 7.71 2.00
C GLY A 103 2.58 7.04 3.03
N ILE A 104 2.65 5.74 2.91
CA ILE A 104 3.51 4.89 3.72
C ILE A 104 4.56 4.23 2.82
N SER A 105 5.73 3.98 3.39
CA SER A 105 6.82 3.32 2.69
C SER A 105 7.53 2.36 3.64
N PHE A 106 7.83 1.18 3.12
CA PHE A 106 8.71 0.19 3.73
C PHE A 106 9.89 -0.01 2.80
N ALA A 107 11.09 0.23 3.33
CA ALA A 107 12.30 0.14 2.55
C ALA A 107 13.34 -0.72 3.27
N PHE A 108 14.10 -1.48 2.53
CA PHE A 108 15.28 -2.18 3.04
C PHE A 108 16.36 -2.22 1.98
N THR A 109 17.60 -2.22 2.42
CA THR A 109 18.74 -2.47 1.54
C THR A 109 19.05 -3.94 1.62
N HIS A 110 18.94 -4.61 0.47
CA HIS A 110 19.34 -6.00 0.38
C HIS A 110 20.84 -6.12 0.58
N ALA A 111 21.24 -7.11 1.35
CA ALA A 111 22.64 -7.53 1.49
C ALA A 111 22.66 -9.06 1.41
N GLY A 112 23.55 -9.62 0.63
CA GLY A 112 23.70 -11.08 0.51
C GLY A 112 23.03 -11.71 -0.72
N SER A 113 22.86 -13.03 -0.70
CA SER A 113 22.32 -13.79 -1.83
C SER A 113 20.79 -13.80 -1.89
N GLY A 114 20.24 -13.69 -3.08
CA GLY A 114 18.78 -13.69 -3.34
C GLY A 114 18.13 -15.06 -3.16
N THR A 115 18.19 -15.67 -1.99
CA THR A 115 17.63 -16.99 -1.73
C THR A 115 16.14 -16.98 -1.38
N THR A 116 15.58 -18.16 -1.19
CA THR A 116 14.15 -18.34 -0.89
C THR A 116 13.75 -17.83 0.48
N THR A 117 14.69 -17.66 1.42
CA THR A 117 14.47 -17.22 2.80
C THR A 117 14.88 -15.76 3.04
N ASN A 118 15.37 -15.07 2.00
CA ASN A 118 15.62 -13.62 2.05
C ASN A 118 14.36 -12.85 1.63
N TYR A 119 13.50 -12.60 2.60
CA TYR A 119 12.24 -11.87 2.43
C TYR A 119 11.80 -11.20 3.72
N PHE A 120 10.92 -10.22 3.62
CA PHE A 120 10.12 -9.75 4.74
C PHE A 120 8.63 -9.85 4.43
N GLU A 121 7.83 -9.89 5.46
CA GLU A 121 6.38 -9.89 5.39
C GLU A 121 5.83 -8.78 6.29
N VAL A 122 4.81 -8.10 5.77
CA VAL A 122 4.08 -7.05 6.48
C VAL A 122 2.59 -7.37 6.41
N THR A 123 1.87 -7.14 7.50
CA THR A 123 0.42 -7.33 7.59
C THR A 123 -0.20 -6.35 8.58
N GLN A 124 -1.52 -6.22 8.56
CA GLN A 124 -2.30 -5.35 9.46
C GLN A 124 -1.76 -3.92 9.49
N VAL A 125 -1.44 -3.39 8.32
CA VAL A 125 -0.94 -2.02 8.18
C VAL A 125 -2.07 -1.05 8.39
N GLN A 126 -1.91 -0.14 9.35
CA GLN A 126 -2.92 0.86 9.68
C GLN A 126 -2.27 2.22 9.94
N LEU A 127 -2.84 3.24 9.33
CA LEU A 127 -2.48 4.64 9.55
C LEU A 127 -3.62 5.35 10.28
N CYS A 128 -3.34 5.87 11.48
CA CYS A 128 -4.30 6.56 12.33
C CYS A 128 -3.93 8.03 12.49
N ALA A 129 -4.92 8.91 12.53
CA ALA A 129 -4.74 10.25 13.05
C ALA A 129 -4.56 10.19 14.58
N GLY A 130 -3.66 11.03 15.10
CA GLY A 130 -3.31 11.03 16.53
C GLY A 130 -2.00 10.30 16.81
N ASP A 131 -1.66 10.22 18.07
CA ASP A 131 -0.40 9.63 18.58
C ASP A 131 -0.56 8.23 19.18
N VAL A 132 -1.72 7.63 18.99
CA VAL A 132 -2.06 6.30 19.51
C VAL A 132 -2.37 5.35 18.35
N ALA A 133 -1.71 4.19 18.35
CA ALA A 133 -2.04 3.11 17.42
C ALA A 133 -3.34 2.42 17.85
N LEU A 134 -4.40 2.62 17.09
CA LEU A 134 -5.67 1.95 17.32
C LEU A 134 -5.57 0.44 16.97
N PRO A 135 -6.47 -0.41 17.52
CA PRO A 135 -6.58 -1.79 17.09
C PRO A 135 -6.87 -1.88 15.58
N PHE A 136 -6.26 -2.86 14.92
CA PHE A 136 -6.54 -3.08 13.50
C PHE A 136 -7.99 -3.57 13.33
N MET A 137 -8.74 -2.84 12.49
CA MET A 137 -10.13 -3.16 12.16
C MET A 137 -10.17 -3.74 10.73
N PRO A 138 -10.25 -5.07 10.57
CA PRO A 138 -10.39 -5.67 9.24
C PRO A 138 -11.76 -5.29 8.66
N LYS A 139 -11.78 -4.93 7.38
CA LYS A 139 -13.02 -4.80 6.63
C LYS A 139 -13.62 -6.17 6.35
N SER A 140 -14.93 -6.24 6.16
CA SER A 140 -15.56 -7.45 5.65
C SER A 140 -15.11 -7.71 4.21
N PHE A 141 -15.20 -8.97 3.76
CA PHE A 141 -14.86 -9.31 2.37
C PHE A 141 -15.64 -8.47 1.35
N GLU A 142 -16.92 -8.20 1.62
CA GLU A 142 -17.78 -7.42 0.75
C GLU A 142 -17.37 -5.95 0.64
N GLU A 143 -16.99 -5.35 1.78
CA GLU A 143 -16.49 -3.97 1.80
C GLU A 143 -15.15 -3.85 1.07
N GLU A 144 -14.26 -4.83 1.25
CA GLU A 144 -12.97 -4.87 0.55
C GLU A 144 -13.17 -5.07 -0.95
N LEU A 145 -14.06 -5.98 -1.35
CA LEU A 145 -14.40 -6.23 -2.74
C LEU A 145 -14.95 -4.97 -3.42
N ARG A 146 -15.88 -4.26 -2.78
CA ARG A 146 -16.43 -3.00 -3.30
C ARG A 146 -15.35 -1.92 -3.45
N ALA A 147 -14.48 -1.80 -2.46
CA ALA A 147 -13.36 -0.86 -2.53
C ALA A 147 -12.41 -1.17 -3.70
N CYS A 148 -12.12 -2.46 -3.95
CA CYS A 148 -11.32 -2.89 -5.08
C CYS A 148 -12.02 -2.65 -6.43
N GLN A 149 -13.32 -2.90 -6.52
CA GLN A 149 -14.10 -2.72 -7.75
C GLN A 149 -14.16 -1.25 -8.21
N ARG A 150 -13.97 -0.30 -7.31
CA ARG A 150 -13.84 1.12 -7.66
C ARG A 150 -12.65 1.39 -8.60
N TYR A 151 -11.57 0.61 -8.47
CA TYR A 151 -10.33 0.80 -9.23
C TYR A 151 -10.12 -0.23 -10.32
N CYS A 152 -10.70 -1.41 -10.16
CA CYS A 152 -10.51 -2.52 -11.07
C CYS A 152 -11.75 -3.39 -11.15
N PHE A 153 -12.39 -3.39 -12.29
CA PHE A 153 -13.47 -4.30 -12.60
C PHE A 153 -13.07 -5.17 -13.79
N VAL A 154 -12.89 -6.46 -13.55
CA VAL A 154 -12.55 -7.43 -14.59
C VAL A 154 -13.77 -8.32 -14.83
N PRO A 155 -14.53 -8.11 -15.90
CA PRO A 155 -15.59 -9.04 -16.29
C PRO A 155 -14.94 -10.33 -16.77
N ASN A 156 -15.29 -11.45 -16.12
CA ASN A 156 -14.79 -12.77 -16.53
C ASN A 156 -15.79 -13.39 -17.50
N PHE A 157 -15.45 -13.38 -18.78
CA PHE A 157 -16.24 -14.06 -19.80
C PHE A 157 -15.61 -15.43 -20.10
N THR A 158 -16.24 -16.50 -19.67
CA THR A 158 -15.90 -17.82 -20.17
C THR A 158 -16.60 -18.05 -21.52
N GLN A 159 -15.94 -18.74 -22.42
CA GLN A 159 -16.50 -19.13 -23.73
C GLN A 159 -17.92 -19.75 -23.50
N ASN A 160 -18.93 -19.22 -24.17
CA ASN A 160 -20.35 -19.59 -24.07
C ASN A 160 -21.16 -18.98 -22.90
N ASN A 161 -20.65 -18.02 -22.16
CA ASN A 161 -21.48 -17.26 -21.22
C ASN A 161 -22.22 -16.14 -21.95
N THR A 162 -23.56 -16.19 -21.88
CA THR A 162 -24.40 -15.09 -22.34
C THR A 162 -24.35 -13.97 -21.33
N VAL A 163 -23.80 -12.83 -21.71
CA VAL A 163 -23.86 -11.60 -20.89
C VAL A 163 -25.20 -10.97 -21.18
N GLY A 164 -26.05 -10.88 -20.18
CA GLY A 164 -27.31 -10.13 -20.25
C GLY A 164 -27.03 -8.62 -20.35
N ALA A 165 -26.62 -8.14 -21.50
CA ALA A 165 -26.38 -6.74 -21.76
C ALA A 165 -27.12 -6.30 -23.02
N LEU A 166 -27.68 -5.08 -23.00
CA LEU A 166 -28.26 -4.46 -24.19
C LEU A 166 -27.12 -4.07 -25.13
N GLY A 167 -27.18 -4.56 -26.36
CA GLY A 167 -26.21 -4.22 -27.39
C GLY A 167 -26.89 -3.78 -28.68
N ILE A 168 -26.22 -2.96 -29.45
CA ILE A 168 -26.63 -2.54 -30.79
C ILE A 168 -25.61 -3.10 -31.76
N ALA A 169 -26.06 -3.89 -32.75
CA ALA A 169 -25.22 -4.26 -33.85
C ALA A 169 -24.98 -3.02 -34.73
N SER A 170 -23.72 -2.61 -34.87
CA SER A 170 -23.35 -1.46 -35.67
C SER A 170 -22.94 -1.84 -37.11
N SER A 171 -22.67 -3.12 -37.32
CA SER A 171 -22.41 -3.71 -38.65
C SER A 171 -22.55 -5.23 -38.57
N THR A 172 -22.38 -5.93 -39.70
CA THR A 172 -22.37 -7.40 -39.75
C THR A 172 -21.19 -8.03 -38.99
N THR A 173 -20.17 -7.25 -38.63
CA THR A 173 -18.94 -7.70 -37.97
C THR A 173 -18.64 -7.01 -36.63
N ALA A 174 -19.46 -6.04 -36.21
CA ALA A 174 -19.24 -5.29 -34.96
C ALA A 174 -20.55 -5.05 -34.21
N ALA A 175 -20.52 -5.30 -32.91
CA ALA A 175 -21.59 -4.96 -31.97
C ALA A 175 -21.03 -4.10 -30.82
N ARG A 176 -21.82 -3.13 -30.39
CA ARG A 176 -21.55 -2.34 -29.18
C ARG A 176 -22.43 -2.88 -28.05
N VAL A 177 -21.81 -3.25 -26.98
CA VAL A 177 -22.48 -3.78 -25.78
C VAL A 177 -22.39 -2.74 -24.68
N PHE A 178 -23.52 -2.39 -24.10
CA PHE A 178 -23.57 -1.49 -22.96
C PHE A 178 -23.68 -2.33 -21.69
N MET A 179 -22.73 -2.18 -20.80
CA MET A 179 -22.77 -2.79 -19.48
C MET A 179 -22.82 -1.69 -18.43
N SER A 180 -23.74 -1.80 -17.46
CA SER A 180 -23.66 -0.94 -16.29
C SER A 180 -22.52 -1.44 -15.40
N LEU A 181 -21.55 -0.58 -15.16
CA LEU A 181 -20.54 -0.86 -14.15
C LEU A 181 -21.15 -0.62 -12.76
N PRO A 182 -20.79 -1.44 -11.76
CA PRO A 182 -21.20 -1.13 -10.40
C PRO A 182 -20.61 0.22 -10.00
N VAL A 183 -21.48 1.19 -9.75
CA VAL A 183 -21.09 2.49 -9.22
C VAL A 183 -21.14 2.36 -7.70
N THR A 184 -20.01 2.56 -7.05
CA THR A 184 -19.92 2.60 -5.58
C THR A 184 -19.91 4.02 -5.07
#